data_b0c5e62b6e820d95d74f767cf7730ab8
#
_entry.id   b0c5e62b6e820d95d74f767cf7730ab8
#
_cell.length_a   1.000
_cell.length_b   1.000
_cell.length_c   1.000
_cell.angle_alpha   90.00
_cell.angle_beta   90.00
_cell.angle_gamma   90.00
#
_symmetry.space_group_name_H-M   'P 1'
#
loop_
_entity.id
_entity.type
_entity.pdbx_description
1 polymer ?
#
loop_
_entity_poly.entity_id
_entity_poly.type
_entity_poly.pdbx_seq_one_letter_code
_entity_poly.pdbx_strand_id
1 'polypeptide(L)'
;MLQQAKTYAITRKKMNRLWLSFVGRISLTLVLLWGIYSALIATNTAYKDTVLQSIESVEPQSLSPTAVQSFKKRLLGFNRLFLLTVFLPTLLSIIYFGFIASDIYISESRFVIRSPQKQTTTGLGAFLQSAAGFSKSQDDTYTVHDFISSRDALQQLNVQFALDTLYTDPKIDRFSRFGGFDPDSSFEALHRYYQKHIIEVSNDSSSSITTLRTKAFNAADARRMNASLLEMSEKLVNQLNERGRQDMIRFAQSEVAAAEAKAKAAALALSAYRDKKGVFDPEKQSALQLQQISKLQDELIATKTQLAQVRSVTKNNPQLAVLQKRADVLQAEIATETAKVVGGDRSLSGHAAEYERLALERGFADKQLAAALASLEQARNEAQRKQLYLERIVQPSLPDYPVEPRRFRAILATFAVGMICWGILTMLIAGVREHHD
;
A
#
# COMPACT_ATOMS: atom_id res chain seq x y z
N MET A 1 -62.06 -40.34 -16.36
CA MET A 1 -61.88 -38.90 -16.02
C MET A 1 -62.51 -38.48 -14.69
N LEU A 2 -63.69 -39.02 -14.26
CA LEU A 2 -64.36 -38.59 -13.01
C LEU A 2 -63.66 -39.08 -11.71
N GLN A 3 -62.87 -40.16 -11.71
CA GLN A 3 -62.16 -40.65 -10.54
C GLN A 3 -60.89 -39.81 -10.23
N GLN A 4 -60.18 -39.32 -11.26
CA GLN A 4 -59.00 -38.46 -11.07
C GLN A 4 -59.37 -37.08 -10.51
N ALA A 5 -60.53 -36.53 -10.90
CA ALA A 5 -61.03 -35.25 -10.40
C ALA A 5 -61.40 -35.30 -8.89
N LYS A 6 -61.93 -36.46 -8.42
CA LYS A 6 -62.26 -36.66 -7.00
C LYS A 6 -61.04 -36.77 -6.13
N THR A 7 -59.98 -37.45 -6.59
CA THR A 7 -58.69 -37.56 -5.87
C THR A 7 -58.01 -36.22 -5.75
N TYR A 8 -58.03 -35.41 -6.80
CA TYR A 8 -57.46 -34.05 -6.81
C TYR A 8 -58.18 -33.08 -5.85
N ALA A 9 -59.49 -33.18 -5.74
CA ALA A 9 -60.30 -32.34 -4.85
C ALA A 9 -60.06 -32.71 -3.36
N ILE A 10 -59.87 -34.02 -3.06
CA ILE A 10 -59.58 -34.47 -1.68
C ILE A 10 -58.18 -34.08 -1.23
N THR A 11 -57.18 -34.18 -2.13
CA THR A 11 -55.79 -33.74 -1.85
C THR A 11 -55.71 -32.24 -1.63
N ARG A 12 -56.39 -31.45 -2.43
CA ARG A 12 -56.43 -29.98 -2.29
C ARG A 12 -57.13 -29.53 -0.98
N LYS A 13 -58.19 -30.23 -0.55
CA LYS A 13 -58.86 -29.94 0.73
C LYS A 13 -58.01 -30.32 1.95
N LYS A 14 -57.25 -31.40 1.85
CA LYS A 14 -56.29 -31.85 2.91
C LYS A 14 -55.09 -30.88 3.00
N MET A 15 -54.60 -30.41 1.86
CA MET A 15 -53.49 -29.43 1.77
C MET A 15 -53.89 -28.06 2.31
N ASN A 16 -55.09 -27.56 2.05
CA ASN A 16 -55.62 -26.32 2.62
C ASN A 16 -55.79 -26.38 4.13
N ARG A 17 -56.21 -27.53 4.69
CA ARG A 17 -56.30 -27.71 6.15
C ARG A 17 -54.93 -27.76 6.81
N LEU A 18 -53.94 -28.34 6.18
CA LEU A 18 -52.56 -28.36 6.63
C LEU A 18 -51.96 -26.95 6.56
N TRP A 19 -52.23 -26.18 5.50
CA TRP A 19 -51.75 -24.81 5.34
C TRP A 19 -52.38 -23.83 6.34
N LEU A 20 -53.70 -23.93 6.63
CA LEU A 20 -54.39 -23.14 7.65
C LEU A 20 -53.89 -23.49 9.08
N SER A 21 -53.59 -24.76 9.36
CA SER A 21 -53.00 -25.16 10.64
C SER A 21 -51.55 -24.69 10.77
N PHE A 22 -50.82 -24.56 9.64
CA PHE A 22 -49.46 -24.06 9.56
C PHE A 22 -49.41 -22.55 9.86
N VAL A 23 -50.22 -21.74 9.20
CA VAL A 23 -50.30 -20.28 9.41
C VAL A 23 -50.75 -19.93 10.84
N GLY A 24 -51.77 -20.65 11.38
CA GLY A 24 -52.24 -20.45 12.74
C GLY A 24 -51.18 -20.76 13.82
N ARG A 25 -50.33 -21.76 13.55
CA ARG A 25 -49.20 -22.11 14.49
C ARG A 25 -48.03 -21.14 14.40
N ILE A 26 -47.73 -20.59 13.22
CA ILE A 26 -46.74 -19.52 13.06
C ILE A 26 -47.15 -18.26 13.82
N SER A 27 -48.43 -17.86 13.71
CA SER A 27 -48.93 -16.70 14.42
C SER A 27 -48.83 -16.87 15.95
N LEU A 28 -49.14 -18.05 16.47
CA LEU A 28 -49.10 -18.31 17.92
C LEU A 28 -47.65 -18.32 18.44
N THR A 29 -46.69 -18.88 17.69
CA THR A 29 -45.29 -18.90 18.08
C THR A 29 -44.63 -17.53 17.99
N LEU A 30 -44.99 -16.70 17.01
CA LEU A 30 -44.56 -15.31 16.91
C LEU A 30 -45.06 -14.45 18.06
N VAL A 31 -46.33 -14.65 18.49
CA VAL A 31 -46.91 -13.94 19.62
C VAL A 31 -46.23 -14.36 20.93
N LEU A 32 -45.92 -15.66 21.11
CA LEU A 32 -45.18 -16.12 22.30
C LEU A 32 -43.74 -15.63 22.32
N LEU A 33 -43.05 -15.61 21.18
CA LEU A 33 -41.69 -15.06 21.05
C LEU A 33 -41.69 -13.54 21.31
N TRP A 34 -42.70 -12.82 20.81
CA TRP A 34 -42.85 -11.38 21.06
C TRP A 34 -43.17 -11.08 22.53
N GLY A 35 -44.00 -11.90 23.17
CA GLY A 35 -44.28 -11.81 24.59
C GLY A 35 -43.04 -12.07 25.47
N ILE A 36 -42.23 -13.08 25.14
CA ILE A 36 -40.99 -13.36 25.87
C ILE A 36 -39.93 -12.26 25.61
N TYR A 37 -39.86 -11.73 24.42
CA TYR A 37 -38.96 -10.66 24.03
C TYR A 37 -39.35 -9.32 24.68
N SER A 38 -40.65 -8.98 24.73
CA SER A 38 -41.10 -7.78 25.39
C SER A 38 -40.91 -7.85 26.90
N ALA A 39 -41.06 -9.04 27.50
CA ALA A 39 -40.74 -9.27 28.92
C ALA A 39 -39.24 -9.12 29.19
N LEU A 40 -38.36 -9.60 28.26
CA LEU A 40 -36.90 -9.45 28.34
C LEU A 40 -36.44 -7.98 28.20
N ILE A 41 -37.08 -7.20 27.30
CA ILE A 41 -36.79 -5.77 27.18
C ILE A 41 -37.27 -4.98 28.39
N ALA A 42 -38.47 -5.27 28.90
CA ALA A 42 -39.01 -4.63 30.08
C ALA A 42 -38.16 -4.87 31.34
N THR A 43 -37.55 -6.07 31.44
CA THR A 43 -36.60 -6.37 32.54
C THR A 43 -35.26 -5.65 32.39
N ASN A 44 -34.82 -5.35 31.17
CA ASN A 44 -33.52 -4.70 30.95
C ASN A 44 -33.55 -3.17 31.05
N THR A 45 -34.69 -2.53 30.79
CA THR A 45 -34.85 -1.06 30.93
C THR A 45 -35.34 -0.59 32.27
N ALA A 46 -36.10 -1.42 33.02
CA ALA A 46 -36.65 -1.09 34.35
C ALA A 46 -35.72 -1.50 35.51
N TYR A 47 -34.66 -2.24 35.27
CA TYR A 47 -33.88 -2.89 36.34
C TYR A 47 -32.81 -2.01 36.97
N LYS A 48 -32.51 -0.82 36.44
CA LYS A 48 -31.45 0.02 37.01
C LYS A 48 -31.87 1.01 38.07
N ASP A 49 -33.13 1.41 38.12
CA ASP A 49 -33.56 2.50 39.01
C ASP A 49 -34.61 2.13 40.10
N THR A 50 -35.14 0.87 40.09
CA THR A 50 -36.24 0.52 40.98
C THR A 50 -35.94 -0.65 41.93
N VAL A 51 -34.84 -1.34 41.80
CA VAL A 51 -34.52 -2.57 42.57
C VAL A 51 -34.00 -2.29 43.98
N LEU A 52 -33.59 -1.07 44.30
CA LEU A 52 -33.10 -0.74 45.64
C LEU A 52 -34.20 -0.34 46.64
N GLN A 53 -35.46 -0.21 46.24
CA GLN A 53 -36.55 0.21 47.13
C GLN A 53 -37.69 -0.78 47.39
N SER A 54 -37.68 -2.00 46.75
CA SER A 54 -38.79 -2.95 46.86
C SER A 54 -38.44 -4.37 47.29
N ILE A 55 -37.29 -4.58 47.91
CA ILE A 55 -36.88 -5.95 48.37
C ILE A 55 -37.55 -6.34 49.70
N GLU A 56 -38.37 -5.50 50.32
CA GLU A 56 -38.83 -5.78 51.67
C GLU A 56 -40.28 -6.25 51.80
N SER A 57 -41.01 -6.55 50.70
CA SER A 57 -42.39 -7.10 50.86
C SER A 57 -42.90 -7.83 49.61
N VAL A 58 -42.36 -9.00 49.24
CA VAL A 58 -43.09 -9.94 48.39
C VAL A 58 -42.86 -11.37 48.90
N GLU A 59 -43.85 -11.91 49.57
CA GLU A 59 -43.98 -13.35 49.80
C GLU A 59 -43.95 -14.12 48.46
N PRO A 60 -43.27 -15.27 48.41
CA PRO A 60 -43.23 -16.07 47.16
C PRO A 60 -44.60 -16.70 46.93
N GLN A 61 -45.39 -16.13 46.01
CA GLN A 61 -46.55 -16.83 45.46
C GLN A 61 -46.06 -18.05 44.68
N SER A 62 -46.22 -19.21 45.30
CA SER A 62 -46.02 -20.52 44.67
C SER A 62 -46.91 -20.61 43.43
N LEU A 63 -46.31 -20.69 42.23
CA LEU A 63 -47.00 -21.00 40.98
C LEU A 63 -47.84 -22.27 41.20
N SER A 64 -49.17 -22.17 41.07
CA SER A 64 -50.08 -23.26 41.31
C SER A 64 -49.74 -24.47 40.39
N PRO A 65 -49.74 -25.71 40.92
CA PRO A 65 -49.38 -26.93 40.19
C PRO A 65 -50.23 -27.18 38.91
N THR A 66 -51.38 -26.55 38.83
CA THR A 66 -52.28 -26.57 37.68
C THR A 66 -51.75 -25.82 36.43
N ALA A 67 -50.98 -24.75 36.59
CA ALA A 67 -50.39 -24.03 35.48
C ALA A 67 -49.29 -24.85 34.80
N VAL A 68 -48.44 -25.53 35.58
CA VAL A 68 -47.35 -26.40 35.04
C VAL A 68 -47.91 -27.62 34.35
N GLN A 69 -49.03 -28.20 34.87
CA GLN A 69 -49.65 -29.37 34.23
C GLN A 69 -50.41 -29.01 32.95
N SER A 70 -51.01 -27.83 32.85
CA SER A 70 -51.66 -27.35 31.61
C SER A 70 -50.63 -27.02 30.53
N PHE A 71 -49.45 -26.52 30.90
CA PHE A 71 -48.37 -26.26 29.97
C PHE A 71 -47.78 -27.60 29.41
N LYS A 72 -47.59 -28.61 30.27
CA LYS A 72 -47.10 -29.91 29.89
C LYS A 72 -48.07 -30.65 28.95
N LYS A 73 -49.42 -30.56 29.20
CA LYS A 73 -50.46 -31.13 28.29
C LYS A 73 -50.55 -30.44 26.95
N ARG A 74 -50.30 -29.12 26.89
CA ARG A 74 -50.26 -28.37 25.60
C ARG A 74 -49.00 -28.66 24.79
N LEU A 75 -47.85 -28.87 25.46
CA LEU A 75 -46.60 -29.25 24.77
C LEU A 75 -46.65 -30.68 24.19
N LEU A 76 -47.34 -31.61 24.84
CA LEU A 76 -47.51 -33.00 24.37
C LEU A 76 -48.43 -33.15 23.13
N GLY A 77 -49.23 -32.12 22.83
CA GLY A 77 -50.05 -32.03 21.61
C GLY A 77 -49.32 -31.55 20.36
N PHE A 78 -48.08 -31.06 20.50
CA PHE A 78 -47.25 -30.64 19.37
C PHE A 78 -46.56 -31.83 18.72
N ASN A 79 -46.52 -31.82 17.39
CA ASN A 79 -45.83 -32.85 16.61
C ASN A 79 -44.37 -32.94 17.13
N ARG A 80 -43.92 -34.14 17.60
CA ARG A 80 -42.58 -34.36 18.22
C ARG A 80 -41.45 -33.80 17.33
N LEU A 81 -41.64 -33.84 16.00
CA LEU A 81 -40.71 -33.28 15.02
C LEU A 81 -40.63 -31.73 15.14
N PHE A 82 -41.75 -31.05 15.30
CA PHE A 82 -41.77 -29.59 15.46
C PHE A 82 -41.04 -29.16 16.75
N LEU A 83 -41.26 -29.91 17.81
CA LEU A 83 -40.63 -29.65 19.10
C LEU A 83 -39.13 -29.80 19.05
N LEU A 84 -38.62 -30.82 18.33
CA LEU A 84 -37.19 -31.10 18.21
C LEU A 84 -36.48 -30.15 17.20
N THR A 85 -37.12 -29.84 16.08
CA THR A 85 -36.46 -29.11 14.97
C THR A 85 -36.64 -27.58 15.03
N VAL A 86 -37.69 -27.09 15.67
CA VAL A 86 -38.00 -25.65 15.77
C VAL A 86 -37.89 -25.18 17.20
N PHE A 87 -38.66 -25.77 18.11
CA PHE A 87 -38.79 -25.25 19.46
C PHE A 87 -37.50 -25.37 20.26
N LEU A 88 -36.87 -26.55 20.28
CA LEU A 88 -35.65 -26.80 21.04
C LEU A 88 -34.46 -25.93 20.58
N PRO A 89 -34.10 -25.86 19.27
CA PRO A 89 -33.03 -24.98 18.83
C PRO A 89 -33.30 -23.49 19.08
N THR A 90 -34.57 -23.05 18.91
CA THR A 90 -34.94 -21.66 19.16
C THR A 90 -34.84 -21.31 20.65
N LEU A 91 -35.27 -22.23 21.53
CA LEU A 91 -35.16 -22.04 22.97
C LEU A 91 -33.69 -21.97 23.41
N LEU A 92 -32.83 -22.86 22.89
CA LEU A 92 -31.39 -22.83 23.14
C LEU A 92 -30.76 -21.52 22.62
N SER A 93 -31.19 -21.06 21.43
CA SER A 93 -30.75 -19.78 20.85
C SER A 93 -31.14 -18.59 21.74
N ILE A 94 -32.36 -18.58 22.28
CA ILE A 94 -32.81 -17.53 23.22
C ILE A 94 -31.96 -17.54 24.49
N ILE A 95 -31.71 -18.71 25.07
CA ILE A 95 -30.87 -18.84 26.28
C ILE A 95 -29.45 -18.38 26.00
N TYR A 96 -28.86 -18.82 24.89
CA TYR A 96 -27.50 -18.47 24.56
C TYR A 96 -27.35 -16.97 24.27
N PHE A 97 -28.10 -16.41 23.31
CA PHE A 97 -27.99 -15.00 22.94
C PHE A 97 -28.58 -14.04 23.99
N GLY A 98 -29.48 -14.52 24.85
CA GLY A 98 -30.07 -13.72 25.92
C GLY A 98 -29.18 -13.58 27.14
N PHE A 99 -28.50 -14.67 27.55
CA PHE A 99 -27.83 -14.73 28.86
C PHE A 99 -26.34 -15.06 28.81
N ILE A 100 -25.87 -15.77 27.74
CA ILE A 100 -24.50 -16.30 27.70
C ILE A 100 -23.60 -15.45 26.80
N ALA A 101 -24.10 -15.06 25.62
CA ALA A 101 -23.29 -14.36 24.61
C ALA A 101 -22.74 -13.02 25.10
N SER A 102 -21.43 -12.85 25.02
CA SER A 102 -20.73 -11.64 25.43
C SER A 102 -20.95 -10.49 24.44
N ASP A 103 -21.05 -9.30 24.96
CA ASP A 103 -21.22 -8.08 24.18
C ASP A 103 -19.91 -7.68 23.50
N ILE A 104 -19.96 -7.38 22.21
CA ILE A 104 -18.82 -6.94 21.41
C ILE A 104 -19.05 -5.50 20.96
N TYR A 105 -18.09 -4.66 21.31
CA TYR A 105 -18.03 -3.25 20.96
C TYR A 105 -17.13 -3.06 19.74
N ILE A 106 -17.56 -2.27 18.77
CA ILE A 106 -16.83 -2.03 17.52
C ILE A 106 -16.45 -0.56 17.44
N SER A 107 -15.14 -0.28 17.46
CA SER A 107 -14.61 1.04 17.15
C SER A 107 -14.28 1.13 15.67
N GLU A 108 -14.81 2.12 14.99
CA GLU A 108 -14.57 2.37 13.56
C GLU A 108 -13.75 3.64 13.38
N SER A 109 -12.76 3.59 12.50
CA SER A 109 -12.03 4.74 12.00
C SER A 109 -11.88 4.67 10.49
N ARG A 110 -11.70 5.82 9.85
CA ARG A 110 -11.50 5.91 8.39
C ARG A 110 -10.31 6.80 8.07
N PHE A 111 -9.49 6.34 7.16
CA PHE A 111 -8.32 7.06 6.73
C PHE A 111 -8.07 6.89 5.24
N VAL A 112 -7.26 7.77 4.69
CA VAL A 112 -6.80 7.69 3.29
C VAL A 112 -5.30 7.92 3.25
N ILE A 113 -4.61 7.20 2.38
CA ILE A 113 -3.19 7.42 2.11
C ILE A 113 -3.11 8.27 0.85
N ARG A 114 -2.54 9.45 0.99
CA ARG A 114 -2.37 10.40 -0.11
C ARG A 114 -0.90 10.55 -0.46
N SER A 115 -0.61 10.46 -1.75
CA SER A 115 0.66 10.91 -2.33
C SER A 115 0.40 12.26 -3.01
N PRO A 116 1.25 13.28 -2.82
CA PRO A 116 1.14 14.52 -3.58
C PRO A 116 1.21 14.19 -5.06
N GLN A 117 0.13 14.42 -5.79
CA GLN A 117 0.07 14.16 -7.23
C GLN A 117 1.08 15.05 -7.94
N LYS A 118 1.88 14.45 -8.83
CA LYS A 118 2.54 15.23 -9.87
C LYS A 118 1.45 15.92 -10.69
N GLN A 119 1.47 17.23 -10.76
CA GLN A 119 0.88 17.90 -11.90
C GLN A 119 1.62 17.38 -13.13
N THR A 120 0.99 16.47 -13.84
CA THR A 120 1.50 15.96 -15.11
C THR A 120 1.52 17.15 -16.06
N THR A 121 2.71 17.61 -16.39
CA THR A 121 2.93 18.47 -17.54
C THR A 121 2.24 17.85 -18.73
N THR A 122 1.30 18.58 -19.31
CA THR A 122 0.54 18.26 -20.50
C THR A 122 1.52 17.85 -21.62
N GLY A 123 1.59 16.56 -21.94
CA GLY A 123 2.45 16.04 -23.00
C GLY A 123 2.18 14.54 -23.24
N LEU A 124 2.70 14.04 -24.35
CA LEU A 124 2.56 12.65 -24.82
C LEU A 124 2.83 11.59 -23.72
N GLY A 125 3.64 11.93 -22.70
CA GLY A 125 3.93 11.09 -21.55
C GLY A 125 2.72 10.81 -20.65
N ALA A 126 1.76 11.74 -20.55
CA ALA A 126 0.54 11.55 -19.77
C ALA A 126 -0.37 10.47 -20.39
N PHE A 127 -0.39 10.38 -21.71
CA PHE A 127 -1.19 9.38 -22.43
C PHE A 127 -0.63 7.95 -22.26
N LEU A 128 0.69 7.79 -22.26
CA LEU A 128 1.35 6.50 -22.01
C LEU A 128 1.20 6.03 -20.57
N GLN A 129 1.18 6.96 -19.61
CA GLN A 129 1.02 6.65 -18.19
C GLN A 129 -0.42 6.25 -17.85
N SER A 130 -1.42 6.84 -18.52
CA SER A 130 -2.83 6.46 -18.35
C SER A 130 -3.15 5.11 -19.02
N ALA A 131 -2.47 4.76 -20.11
CA ALA A 131 -2.61 3.48 -20.79
C ALA A 131 -2.00 2.30 -20.00
N ALA A 132 -1.02 2.57 -19.12
CA ALA A 132 -0.37 1.55 -18.30
C ALA A 132 -1.16 1.18 -17.02
N GLY A 133 -2.28 1.85 -16.70
CA GLY A 133 -3.27 1.43 -15.69
C GLY A 133 -2.79 1.33 -14.23
N PHE A 134 -1.54 1.64 -13.92
CA PHE A 134 -0.99 1.53 -12.58
C PHE A 134 -1.09 2.86 -11.82
N SER A 135 -2.17 3.02 -11.04
CA SER A 135 -2.24 4.08 -10.06
C SER A 135 -1.42 3.68 -8.83
N LYS A 136 -0.23 4.26 -8.69
CA LYS A 136 0.72 4.00 -7.60
C LYS A 136 0.14 4.24 -6.18
N SER A 137 -0.95 4.99 -6.08
CA SER A 137 -1.62 5.25 -4.79
C SER A 137 -2.39 4.04 -4.25
N GLN A 138 -2.77 3.07 -5.10
CA GLN A 138 -3.40 1.82 -4.64
C GLN A 138 -2.41 0.90 -3.93
N ASP A 139 -1.16 0.79 -4.43
CA ASP A 139 -0.14 -0.06 -3.84
C ASP A 139 0.22 0.37 -2.40
N ASP A 140 0.28 1.68 -2.17
CA ASP A 140 0.61 2.23 -0.85
C ASP A 140 -0.50 1.94 0.19
N THR A 141 -1.76 1.93 -0.24
CA THR A 141 -2.91 1.59 0.61
C THR A 141 -2.89 0.11 1.02
N TYR A 142 -2.55 -0.79 0.09
CA TYR A 142 -2.43 -2.22 0.39
C TYR A 142 -1.29 -2.50 1.36
N THR A 143 -0.18 -1.76 1.30
CA THR A 143 0.93 -1.91 2.24
C THR A 143 0.52 -1.67 3.69
N VAL A 144 -0.30 -0.64 3.94
CA VAL A 144 -0.82 -0.37 5.30
C VAL A 144 -1.87 -1.40 5.71
N HIS A 145 -2.73 -1.84 4.79
CA HIS A 145 -3.69 -2.90 5.03
C HIS A 145 -2.99 -4.20 5.47
N ASP A 146 -1.95 -4.60 4.74
CA ASP A 146 -1.15 -5.79 5.06
C ASP A 146 -0.42 -5.65 6.39
N PHE A 147 0.11 -4.47 6.68
CA PHE A 147 0.74 -4.21 7.98
C PHE A 147 -0.24 -4.37 9.14
N ILE A 148 -1.43 -3.76 9.07
CA ILE A 148 -2.46 -3.88 10.12
C ILE A 148 -2.82 -5.35 10.36
N SER A 149 -2.85 -6.17 9.30
CA SER A 149 -3.17 -7.60 9.38
C SER A 149 -1.97 -8.48 9.70
N SER A 150 -0.77 -7.89 9.86
CA SER A 150 0.48 -8.61 10.04
C SER A 150 0.72 -9.10 11.47
N ARG A 151 1.68 -10.01 11.61
CA ARG A 151 2.21 -10.48 12.89
C ARG A 151 2.90 -9.36 13.67
N ASP A 152 3.54 -8.44 12.97
CA ASP A 152 4.26 -7.32 13.60
C ASP A 152 3.30 -6.36 14.29
N ALA A 153 2.16 -6.02 13.65
CA ALA A 153 1.12 -5.22 14.25
C ALA A 153 0.50 -5.91 15.46
N LEU A 154 0.21 -7.21 15.35
CA LEU A 154 -0.28 -8.00 16.48
C LEU A 154 0.72 -8.05 17.63
N GLN A 155 2.01 -8.27 17.36
CA GLN A 155 3.04 -8.32 18.39
C GLN A 155 3.13 -6.99 19.15
N GLN A 156 3.12 -5.86 18.45
CA GLN A 156 3.14 -4.53 19.05
C GLN A 156 1.88 -4.28 19.90
N LEU A 157 0.70 -4.66 19.39
CA LEU A 157 -0.54 -4.59 20.15
C LEU A 157 -0.54 -5.51 21.38
N ASN A 158 -0.02 -6.73 21.24
CA ASN A 158 0.03 -7.67 22.36
C ASN A 158 0.94 -7.18 23.48
N VAL A 159 2.08 -6.56 23.14
CA VAL A 159 2.95 -5.91 24.14
C VAL A 159 2.26 -4.75 24.85
N GLN A 160 1.42 -4.01 24.13
CA GLN A 160 0.76 -2.81 24.68
C GLN A 160 -0.49 -3.14 25.49
N PHE A 161 -1.29 -4.13 25.08
CA PHE A 161 -2.62 -4.43 25.62
C PHE A 161 -2.74 -5.80 26.25
N ALA A 162 -1.71 -6.67 26.16
CA ALA A 162 -1.74 -8.08 26.59
C ALA A 162 -2.99 -8.80 26.04
N LEU A 163 -3.12 -8.81 24.70
CA LEU A 163 -4.30 -9.34 24.01
C LEU A 163 -4.56 -10.82 24.34
N ASP A 164 -3.50 -11.59 24.54
CA ASP A 164 -3.54 -12.98 24.96
C ASP A 164 -4.33 -13.14 26.27
N THR A 165 -4.16 -12.25 27.25
CA THR A 165 -4.89 -12.26 28.52
C THR A 165 -6.24 -11.57 28.42
N LEU A 166 -6.32 -10.43 27.68
CA LEU A 166 -7.54 -9.66 27.52
C LEU A 166 -8.67 -10.49 26.86
N TYR A 167 -8.34 -11.28 25.84
CA TYR A 167 -9.33 -12.10 25.12
C TYR A 167 -9.50 -13.52 25.71
N THR A 168 -8.75 -13.87 26.75
CA THR A 168 -8.89 -15.15 27.49
C THR A 168 -9.68 -15.00 28.78
N ASP A 169 -10.15 -13.78 29.14
CA ASP A 169 -10.88 -13.53 30.39
C ASP A 169 -12.06 -14.51 30.54
N PRO A 170 -12.18 -15.23 31.69
CA PRO A 170 -13.29 -16.14 31.98
C PRO A 170 -14.69 -15.51 31.92
N LYS A 171 -14.79 -14.19 31.99
CA LYS A 171 -16.06 -13.45 31.85
C LYS A 171 -16.60 -13.48 30.43
N ILE A 172 -15.74 -13.75 29.45
CA ILE A 172 -16.11 -13.84 28.04
C ILE A 172 -16.70 -15.21 27.77
N ASP A 173 -17.76 -15.27 26.99
CA ASP A 173 -18.38 -16.53 26.62
C ASP A 173 -17.39 -17.45 25.86
N ARG A 174 -17.59 -18.75 26.05
CA ARG A 174 -16.64 -19.78 25.55
C ARG A 174 -16.54 -19.87 24.03
N PHE A 175 -17.54 -19.37 23.29
CA PHE A 175 -17.55 -19.39 21.83
C PHE A 175 -16.81 -18.19 21.24
N SER A 176 -16.85 -17.04 21.93
CA SER A 176 -16.21 -15.80 21.46
C SER A 176 -14.80 -15.61 22.02
N ARG A 177 -14.45 -16.32 23.10
CA ARG A 177 -13.17 -16.22 23.81
C ARG A 177 -12.03 -16.89 23.04
N PHE A 178 -10.83 -16.26 23.04
CA PHE A 178 -9.60 -16.93 22.61
C PHE A 178 -9.28 -18.11 23.53
N GLY A 179 -8.93 -19.27 22.95
CA GLY A 179 -8.68 -20.49 23.72
C GLY A 179 -9.94 -21.15 24.31
N GLY A 180 -11.15 -20.77 23.89
CA GLY A 180 -12.40 -21.30 24.45
C GLY A 180 -12.66 -22.78 24.17
N PHE A 181 -12.49 -23.23 22.96
CA PHE A 181 -12.61 -24.62 22.50
C PHE A 181 -11.31 -25.19 21.99
N ASP A 182 -10.44 -24.35 21.40
CA ASP A 182 -9.12 -24.73 20.95
C ASP A 182 -8.10 -24.40 22.05
N PRO A 183 -7.45 -25.42 22.65
CA PRO A 183 -6.47 -25.20 23.71
C PRO A 183 -5.15 -24.62 23.19
N ASP A 184 -5.01 -24.40 21.87
CA ASP A 184 -3.82 -23.81 21.28
C ASP A 184 -3.71 -22.32 21.66
N SER A 185 -2.76 -22.01 22.54
CA SER A 185 -2.43 -20.66 23.00
C SER A 185 -1.19 -20.09 22.29
N SER A 186 -0.79 -20.68 21.17
CA SER A 186 0.36 -20.21 20.39
C SER A 186 0.11 -18.82 19.81
N PHE A 187 1.19 -18.11 19.51
CA PHE A 187 1.11 -16.81 18.83
C PHE A 187 0.42 -16.90 17.47
N GLU A 188 0.59 -18.02 16.76
CA GLU A 188 -0.08 -18.25 15.48
C GLU A 188 -1.60 -18.47 15.65
N ALA A 189 -2.03 -19.09 16.71
CA ALA A 189 -3.45 -19.19 17.05
C ALA A 189 -4.02 -17.80 17.40
N LEU A 190 -3.29 -16.99 18.15
CA LEU A 190 -3.65 -15.61 18.44
C LEU A 190 -3.71 -14.76 17.17
N HIS A 191 -2.79 -14.95 16.22
CA HIS A 191 -2.81 -14.24 14.96
C HIS A 191 -4.04 -14.59 14.10
N ARG A 192 -4.41 -15.87 14.01
CA ARG A 192 -5.66 -16.31 13.35
C ARG A 192 -6.91 -15.72 14.01
N TYR A 193 -6.91 -15.69 15.34
CA TYR A 193 -8.00 -15.08 16.11
C TYR A 193 -8.06 -13.56 15.89
N TYR A 194 -6.92 -12.89 15.89
CA TYR A 194 -6.79 -11.44 15.62
C TYR A 194 -7.39 -11.06 14.28
N GLN A 195 -7.00 -11.74 13.21
CA GLN A 195 -7.51 -11.46 11.86
C GLN A 195 -9.01 -11.74 11.71
N LYS A 196 -9.54 -12.73 12.42
CA LYS A 196 -10.93 -13.16 12.28
C LYS A 196 -11.88 -12.45 13.22
N HIS A 197 -11.45 -12.14 14.42
CA HIS A 197 -12.32 -11.68 15.51
C HIS A 197 -11.99 -10.31 16.08
N ILE A 198 -10.77 -9.80 15.92
CA ILE A 198 -10.35 -8.53 16.52
C ILE A 198 -10.38 -7.40 15.50
N ILE A 199 -9.85 -7.62 14.30
CA ILE A 199 -9.76 -6.58 13.28
C ILE A 199 -10.61 -6.90 12.06
N GLU A 200 -11.08 -5.83 11.42
CA GLU A 200 -11.70 -5.87 10.10
C GLU A 200 -11.21 -4.65 9.34
N VAL A 201 -10.45 -4.87 8.27
CA VAL A 201 -9.92 -3.80 7.42
C VAL A 201 -10.58 -3.94 6.05
N SER A 202 -11.24 -2.90 5.60
CA SER A 202 -11.87 -2.86 4.28
C SER A 202 -11.44 -1.62 3.53
N ASN A 203 -11.04 -1.81 2.27
CA ASN A 203 -10.67 -0.72 1.37
C ASN A 203 -11.76 -0.56 0.30
N ASP A 204 -12.30 0.64 0.17
CA ASP A 204 -13.16 1.00 -0.95
C ASP A 204 -12.30 1.50 -2.11
N SER A 205 -12.18 0.68 -3.15
CA SER A 205 -11.36 0.98 -4.33
C SER A 205 -11.88 2.21 -5.11
N SER A 206 -13.14 2.60 -4.96
CA SER A 206 -13.73 3.75 -5.65
C SER A 206 -13.37 5.07 -5.00
N SER A 207 -13.32 5.12 -3.67
CA SER A 207 -13.02 6.32 -2.88
C SER A 207 -11.58 6.33 -2.33
N SER A 208 -10.86 5.19 -2.42
CA SER A 208 -9.56 4.96 -1.79
C SER A 208 -9.58 5.16 -0.26
N ILE A 209 -10.77 5.09 0.35
CA ILE A 209 -10.94 5.20 1.81
C ILE A 209 -10.80 3.83 2.43
N THR A 210 -9.89 3.70 3.37
CA THR A 210 -9.75 2.50 4.19
C THR A 210 -10.54 2.66 5.48
N THR A 211 -11.39 1.69 5.77
CA THR A 211 -12.13 1.60 7.02
C THR A 211 -11.49 0.53 7.91
N LEU A 212 -11.05 0.93 9.08
CA LEU A 212 -10.53 0.05 10.12
C LEU A 212 -11.56 -0.09 11.22
N ARG A 213 -11.97 -1.33 11.50
CA ARG A 213 -12.81 -1.69 12.64
C ARG A 213 -12.04 -2.59 13.58
N THR A 214 -12.10 -2.26 14.86
CA THR A 214 -11.55 -3.09 15.93
C THR A 214 -12.66 -3.52 16.87
N LYS A 215 -12.69 -4.81 17.18
CA LYS A 215 -13.71 -5.47 18.00
C LYS A 215 -13.11 -5.82 19.36
N ALA A 216 -13.77 -5.41 20.45
CA ALA A 216 -13.38 -5.79 21.79
C ALA A 216 -14.62 -5.99 22.67
N PHE A 217 -14.42 -6.63 23.83
CA PHE A 217 -15.48 -6.83 24.83
C PHE A 217 -15.72 -5.61 25.73
N ASN A 218 -14.90 -4.56 25.55
CA ASN A 218 -15.04 -3.28 26.23
C ASN A 218 -14.90 -2.14 25.20
N ALA A 219 -15.77 -1.13 25.29
CA ALA A 219 -15.78 0.02 24.40
C ALA A 219 -14.46 0.83 24.41
N ALA A 220 -13.88 1.01 25.61
CA ALA A 220 -12.63 1.74 25.77
C ALA A 220 -11.44 1.01 25.13
N ASP A 221 -11.41 -0.33 25.22
CA ASP A 221 -10.35 -1.15 24.64
C ASP A 221 -10.45 -1.19 23.11
N ALA A 222 -11.67 -1.32 22.57
CA ALA A 222 -11.90 -1.22 21.13
C ALA A 222 -11.35 0.08 20.55
N ARG A 223 -11.66 1.22 21.19
CA ARG A 223 -11.16 2.53 20.77
C ARG A 223 -9.64 2.65 20.90
N ARG A 224 -9.07 2.22 22.04
CA ARG A 224 -7.61 2.30 22.27
C ARG A 224 -6.81 1.48 21.26
N MET A 225 -7.25 0.26 20.98
CA MET A 225 -6.63 -0.60 19.98
C MET A 225 -6.73 -0.01 18.58
N ASN A 226 -7.89 0.54 18.20
CA ASN A 226 -8.06 1.23 16.93
C ASN A 226 -7.11 2.42 16.78
N ALA A 227 -7.02 3.25 17.81
CA ALA A 227 -6.13 4.41 17.85
C ALA A 227 -4.64 3.99 17.73
N SER A 228 -4.25 2.94 18.45
CA SER A 228 -2.87 2.41 18.39
C SER A 228 -2.52 1.85 17.02
N LEU A 229 -3.43 1.11 16.38
CA LEU A 229 -3.23 0.61 15.01
C LEU A 229 -3.07 1.75 13.99
N LEU A 230 -3.86 2.81 14.11
CA LEU A 230 -3.70 4.00 13.26
C LEU A 230 -2.36 4.68 13.49
N GLU A 231 -1.94 4.83 14.74
CA GLU A 231 -0.64 5.44 15.06
C GLU A 231 0.54 4.61 14.53
N MET A 232 0.48 3.28 14.69
CA MET A 232 1.47 2.37 14.13
C MET A 232 1.51 2.45 12.60
N SER A 233 0.36 2.55 11.95
CA SER A 233 0.22 2.71 10.50
C SER A 233 0.81 4.03 10.01
N GLU A 234 0.56 5.12 10.70
CA GLU A 234 1.14 6.43 10.42
C GLU A 234 2.65 6.42 10.59
N LYS A 235 3.16 5.78 11.65
CA LYS A 235 4.59 5.59 11.88
C LYS A 235 5.24 4.78 10.76
N LEU A 236 4.59 3.71 10.27
CA LEU A 236 5.07 2.94 9.13
C LEU A 236 5.18 3.80 7.86
N VAL A 237 4.13 4.56 7.53
CA VAL A 237 4.13 5.47 6.37
C VAL A 237 5.26 6.48 6.46
N ASN A 238 5.47 7.07 7.64
CA ASN A 238 6.56 8.03 7.88
C ASN A 238 7.95 7.36 7.75
N GLN A 239 8.12 6.12 8.21
CA GLN A 239 9.37 5.37 8.04
C GLN A 239 9.64 5.03 6.57
N LEU A 240 8.63 4.64 5.81
CA LEU A 240 8.76 4.37 4.38
C LEU A 240 9.16 5.64 3.61
N ASN A 241 8.56 6.78 3.93
CA ASN A 241 8.93 8.07 3.36
C ASN A 241 10.39 8.42 3.64
N GLU A 242 10.83 8.30 4.89
CA GLU A 242 12.19 8.65 5.29
C GLU A 242 13.23 7.75 4.60
N ARG A 243 12.97 6.44 4.53
CA ARG A 243 13.84 5.51 3.78
C ARG A 243 13.87 5.86 2.29
N GLY A 244 12.72 6.03 1.66
CA GLY A 244 12.64 6.38 0.25
C GLY A 244 13.35 7.70 -0.07
N ARG A 245 13.24 8.71 0.79
CA ARG A 245 13.94 9.99 0.70
C ARG A 245 15.46 9.81 0.78
N GLN A 246 15.93 9.06 1.78
CA GLN A 246 17.35 8.80 1.99
C GLN A 246 17.97 8.00 0.84
N ASP A 247 17.26 6.98 0.33
CA ASP A 247 17.75 6.15 -0.76
C ASP A 247 17.86 6.96 -2.07
N MET A 248 16.89 7.81 -2.35
CA MET A 248 16.89 8.69 -3.54
C MET A 248 18.06 9.68 -3.50
N ILE A 249 18.30 10.33 -2.35
CA ILE A 249 19.40 11.26 -2.15
C ILE A 249 20.76 10.52 -2.21
N ARG A 250 20.87 9.36 -1.56
CA ARG A 250 22.09 8.56 -1.54
C ARG A 250 22.48 8.10 -2.94
N PHE A 251 21.52 7.65 -3.74
CA PHE A 251 21.75 7.27 -5.12
C PHE A 251 22.31 8.46 -5.92
N ALA A 252 21.65 9.61 -5.87
CA ALA A 252 22.10 10.80 -6.60
C ALA A 252 23.47 11.28 -6.12
N GLN A 253 23.77 11.18 -4.83
CA GLN A 253 25.11 11.50 -4.28
C GLN A 253 26.20 10.54 -4.81
N SER A 254 25.88 9.25 -4.94
CA SER A 254 26.83 8.29 -5.50
C SER A 254 27.14 8.57 -6.98
N GLU A 255 26.14 9.02 -7.75
CA GLU A 255 26.29 9.45 -9.13
C GLU A 255 27.21 10.68 -9.23
N VAL A 256 27.02 11.67 -8.35
CA VAL A 256 27.89 12.86 -8.29
C VAL A 256 29.33 12.46 -7.95
N ALA A 257 29.53 11.61 -6.96
CA ALA A 257 30.86 11.16 -6.57
C ALA A 257 31.58 10.41 -7.72
N ALA A 258 30.85 9.56 -8.47
CA ALA A 258 31.40 8.86 -9.62
C ALA A 258 31.74 9.83 -10.77
N ALA A 259 30.89 10.82 -11.03
CA ALA A 259 31.14 11.84 -12.05
C ALA A 259 32.30 12.76 -11.67
N GLU A 260 32.42 13.15 -10.40
CA GLU A 260 33.54 13.93 -9.87
C GLU A 260 34.88 13.20 -10.02
N ALA A 261 34.92 11.91 -9.67
CA ALA A 261 36.09 11.08 -9.85
C ALA A 261 36.54 11.01 -11.33
N LYS A 262 35.57 10.87 -12.27
CA LYS A 262 35.86 10.89 -13.71
C LYS A 262 36.36 12.26 -14.18
N ALA A 263 35.71 13.35 -13.77
CA ALA A 263 36.14 14.70 -14.15
C ALA A 263 37.56 15.00 -13.64
N LYS A 264 37.86 14.62 -12.40
CA LYS A 264 39.18 14.76 -11.82
C LYS A 264 40.24 13.92 -12.57
N ALA A 265 39.92 12.66 -12.88
CA ALA A 265 40.82 11.78 -13.64
C ALA A 265 41.13 12.34 -15.03
N ALA A 266 40.09 12.79 -15.77
CA ALA A 266 40.26 13.40 -17.09
C ALA A 266 41.05 14.70 -17.07
N ALA A 267 40.80 15.54 -16.06
CA ALA A 267 41.57 16.77 -15.87
C ALA A 267 43.08 16.49 -15.58
N LEU A 268 43.36 15.51 -14.72
CA LEU A 268 44.70 15.08 -14.42
C LEU A 268 45.41 14.46 -15.64
N ALA A 269 44.69 13.65 -16.43
CA ALA A 269 45.24 13.05 -17.66
C ALA A 269 45.65 14.13 -18.68
N LEU A 270 44.81 15.14 -18.88
CA LEU A 270 45.12 16.26 -19.76
C LEU A 270 46.28 17.10 -19.23
N SER A 271 46.35 17.36 -17.93
CA SER A 271 47.47 18.08 -17.31
C SER A 271 48.78 17.31 -17.47
N ALA A 272 48.79 16.03 -17.14
CA ALA A 272 49.95 15.18 -17.31
C ALA A 272 50.43 15.10 -18.77
N TYR A 273 49.53 15.10 -19.74
CA TYR A 273 49.86 15.17 -21.14
C TYR A 273 50.57 16.48 -21.51
N ARG A 274 49.99 17.62 -21.05
CA ARG A 274 50.61 18.95 -21.28
C ARG A 274 52.02 19.06 -20.68
N ASP A 275 52.20 18.57 -19.45
CA ASP A 275 53.52 18.59 -18.77
C ASP A 275 54.51 17.68 -19.51
N LYS A 276 54.12 16.47 -19.89
CA LYS A 276 54.99 15.51 -20.56
C LYS A 276 55.42 15.97 -21.97
N LYS A 277 54.53 16.66 -22.67
CA LYS A 277 54.79 17.09 -24.07
C LYS A 277 55.26 18.53 -24.20
N GLY A 278 55.19 19.31 -23.13
CA GLY A 278 55.55 20.74 -23.15
C GLY A 278 54.62 21.59 -24.02
N VAL A 279 53.42 21.08 -24.29
CA VAL A 279 52.44 21.70 -25.23
C VAL A 279 51.19 22.05 -24.46
N PHE A 280 50.95 23.35 -24.29
CA PHE A 280 49.77 23.80 -23.55
C PHE A 280 48.47 23.73 -24.36
N ASP A 281 48.55 24.15 -25.63
CA ASP A 281 47.44 24.15 -26.60
C ASP A 281 48.03 24.03 -28.00
N PRO A 282 47.98 22.83 -28.64
CA PRO A 282 48.61 22.62 -29.94
C PRO A 282 48.04 23.51 -31.06
N GLU A 283 46.74 23.80 -31.02
CA GLU A 283 46.10 24.64 -32.03
C GLU A 283 46.61 26.10 -31.96
N LYS A 284 46.58 26.71 -30.75
CA LYS A 284 47.06 28.07 -30.55
C LYS A 284 48.54 28.20 -30.84
N GLN A 285 49.34 27.20 -30.44
CA GLN A 285 50.75 27.18 -30.68
C GLN A 285 51.08 27.00 -32.18
N SER A 286 50.33 26.17 -32.87
CA SER A 286 50.41 26.00 -34.34
C SER A 286 50.06 27.33 -35.05
N ALA A 287 49.00 27.99 -34.65
CA ALA A 287 48.58 29.27 -35.24
C ALA A 287 49.69 30.35 -35.11
N LEU A 288 50.30 30.45 -33.92
CA LEU A 288 51.42 31.37 -33.70
C LEU A 288 52.64 31.02 -34.56
N GLN A 289 53.01 29.75 -34.64
CA GLN A 289 54.12 29.31 -35.48
C GLN A 289 53.84 29.50 -36.96
N LEU A 290 52.65 29.26 -37.47
CA LEU A 290 52.25 29.55 -38.86
C LEU A 290 52.33 31.03 -39.15
N GLN A 291 51.97 31.89 -38.20
CA GLN A 291 52.14 33.34 -38.38
C GLN A 291 53.63 33.72 -38.43
N GLN A 292 54.52 33.10 -37.68
CA GLN A 292 55.95 33.30 -37.74
C GLN A 292 56.52 32.81 -39.07
N ILE A 293 56.12 31.65 -39.55
CA ILE A 293 56.52 31.10 -40.86
C ILE A 293 56.06 32.07 -41.97
N SER A 294 54.84 32.62 -41.92
CA SER A 294 54.37 33.60 -42.89
C SER A 294 55.29 34.86 -42.93
N LYS A 295 55.70 35.38 -41.79
CA LYS A 295 56.63 36.53 -41.73
C LYS A 295 58.01 36.16 -42.33
N LEU A 296 58.54 35.00 -42.06
CA LEU A 296 59.77 34.54 -42.67
C LEU A 296 59.65 34.32 -44.20
N GLN A 297 58.49 33.86 -44.65
CA GLN A 297 58.23 33.74 -46.11
C GLN A 297 58.14 35.10 -46.78
N ASP A 298 57.50 36.13 -46.14
CA ASP A 298 57.46 37.47 -46.66
C ASP A 298 58.87 38.08 -46.75
N GLU A 299 59.71 37.87 -45.72
CA GLU A 299 61.13 38.30 -45.76
C GLU A 299 61.96 37.56 -46.83
N LEU A 300 61.71 36.27 -47.02
CA LEU A 300 62.34 35.50 -48.10
C LEU A 300 61.95 36.02 -49.50
N ILE A 301 60.68 36.32 -49.70
CA ILE A 301 60.17 36.89 -50.95
C ILE A 301 60.82 38.24 -51.21
N ALA A 302 60.87 39.14 -50.20
CA ALA A 302 61.54 40.42 -50.29
C ALA A 302 63.00 40.29 -50.64
N THR A 303 63.72 39.35 -49.97
CA THR A 303 65.16 39.07 -50.20
C THR A 303 65.41 38.52 -51.65
N LYS A 304 64.54 37.59 -52.11
CA LYS A 304 64.59 37.07 -53.48
C LYS A 304 64.31 38.12 -54.53
N THR A 305 63.39 39.04 -54.22
CA THR A 305 63.08 40.16 -55.14
C THR A 305 64.26 41.13 -55.26
N GLN A 306 64.89 41.48 -54.11
CA GLN A 306 66.10 42.30 -54.07
C GLN A 306 67.25 41.59 -54.84
N LEU A 307 67.45 40.31 -54.63
CA LEU A 307 68.44 39.53 -55.32
C LEU A 307 68.22 39.55 -56.83
N ALA A 308 67.00 39.37 -57.36
CA ALA A 308 66.65 39.43 -58.74
C ALA A 308 66.89 40.81 -59.34
N GLN A 309 66.54 41.88 -58.56
CA GLN A 309 66.83 43.27 -59.02
C GLN A 309 68.32 43.58 -59.13
N VAL A 310 69.11 43.24 -58.12
CA VAL A 310 70.57 43.43 -58.20
C VAL A 310 71.20 42.59 -59.29
N ARG A 311 70.77 41.37 -59.51
CA ARG A 311 71.25 40.47 -60.58
C ARG A 311 70.94 40.96 -62.00
N SER A 312 69.80 41.68 -62.14
CA SER A 312 69.39 42.23 -63.40
C SER A 312 70.27 43.46 -63.84
N VAL A 313 70.79 44.19 -62.87
CA VAL A 313 71.57 45.42 -63.07
C VAL A 313 73.06 45.11 -63.18
N THR A 314 73.66 44.22 -62.38
CA THR A 314 75.09 43.99 -62.33
C THR A 314 75.43 42.48 -61.99
N LYS A 315 75.97 41.75 -62.94
CA LYS A 315 76.28 40.33 -62.78
C LYS A 315 77.40 39.97 -61.78
N ASN A 316 78.29 40.94 -61.49
CA ASN A 316 79.47 40.74 -60.64
C ASN A 316 79.38 41.57 -59.32
N ASN A 317 78.21 41.84 -58.84
CA ASN A 317 78.02 42.58 -57.60
C ASN A 317 78.31 41.69 -56.35
N PRO A 318 79.23 42.03 -55.43
CA PRO A 318 79.51 41.27 -54.22
C PRO A 318 78.29 41.11 -53.28
N GLN A 319 77.27 41.93 -53.40
CA GLN A 319 76.03 41.84 -52.62
C GLN A 319 75.18 40.61 -53.02
N LEU A 320 75.38 40.09 -54.25
CA LEU A 320 74.66 38.86 -54.73
C LEU A 320 74.90 37.64 -53.81
N ALA A 321 76.17 37.42 -53.42
CA ALA A 321 76.56 36.32 -52.56
C ALA A 321 75.93 36.44 -51.13
N VAL A 322 75.87 37.68 -50.64
CA VAL A 322 75.28 37.93 -49.30
C VAL A 322 73.75 37.70 -49.35
N LEU A 323 73.06 38.26 -50.35
CA LEU A 323 71.63 38.08 -50.54
C LEU A 323 71.23 36.62 -50.81
N GLN A 324 72.07 35.92 -51.57
CA GLN A 324 71.86 34.47 -51.80
C GLN A 324 71.97 33.70 -50.49
N LYS A 325 73.03 33.93 -49.72
CA LYS A 325 73.24 33.28 -48.44
C LYS A 325 72.12 33.60 -47.46
N ARG A 326 71.60 34.83 -47.43
CA ARG A 326 70.42 35.22 -46.61
C ARG A 326 69.15 34.49 -47.01
N ALA A 327 68.91 34.37 -48.36
CA ALA A 327 67.77 33.61 -48.85
C ALA A 327 67.86 32.12 -48.47
N ASP A 328 69.08 31.52 -48.58
CA ASP A 328 69.30 30.09 -48.22
C ASP A 328 69.08 29.87 -46.71
N VAL A 329 69.52 30.79 -45.87
CA VAL A 329 69.28 30.73 -44.39
C VAL A 329 67.81 30.84 -44.10
N LEU A 330 67.10 31.82 -44.64
CA LEU A 330 65.66 31.98 -44.45
C LEU A 330 64.88 30.76 -44.93
N GLN A 331 65.28 30.18 -46.05
CA GLN A 331 64.66 28.95 -46.56
C GLN A 331 64.85 27.76 -45.65
N ALA A 332 66.06 27.59 -45.08
CA ALA A 332 66.37 26.55 -44.10
C ALA A 332 65.60 26.78 -42.80
N GLU A 333 65.48 28.01 -42.31
CA GLU A 333 64.71 28.39 -41.14
C GLU A 333 63.20 28.08 -41.33
N ILE A 334 62.63 28.49 -42.47
CA ILE A 334 61.26 28.15 -42.84
C ILE A 334 61.02 26.64 -42.85
N ALA A 335 61.93 25.87 -43.42
CA ALA A 335 61.84 24.42 -43.43
C ALA A 335 61.89 23.82 -42.01
N THR A 336 62.75 24.36 -41.18
CA THR A 336 62.85 23.95 -39.77
C THR A 336 61.63 24.25 -38.97
N GLU A 337 61.10 25.50 -39.06
CA GLU A 337 59.88 25.92 -38.40
C GLU A 337 58.64 25.15 -38.89
N THR A 338 58.57 24.94 -40.20
CA THR A 338 57.49 24.13 -40.83
C THR A 338 57.50 22.70 -40.29
N ALA A 339 58.70 22.07 -40.15
CA ALA A 339 58.83 20.73 -39.60
C ALA A 339 58.41 20.63 -38.12
N LYS A 340 58.44 21.69 -37.39
CA LYS A 340 57.90 21.74 -36.01
C LYS A 340 56.39 21.72 -36.01
N VAL A 341 55.73 22.30 -37.00
CA VAL A 341 54.26 22.32 -37.10
C VAL A 341 53.72 21.05 -37.73
N VAL A 342 54.32 20.62 -38.87
CA VAL A 342 53.84 19.46 -39.65
C VAL A 342 55.02 18.57 -40.00
N GLY A 343 54.95 17.29 -39.66
CA GLY A 343 56.00 16.37 -40.10
C GLY A 343 56.49 15.31 -39.13
N GLY A 344 55.58 14.53 -38.56
CA GLY A 344 55.91 13.34 -37.75
C GLY A 344 55.50 13.39 -36.29
N ASP A 345 55.86 12.37 -35.53
CA ASP A 345 55.41 12.15 -34.13
C ASP A 345 55.84 13.23 -33.12
N ARG A 346 56.77 14.07 -33.49
CA ARG A 346 57.22 15.22 -32.64
C ARG A 346 56.66 16.55 -33.05
N SER A 347 55.87 16.59 -34.14
CA SER A 347 55.25 17.85 -34.59
C SER A 347 54.02 18.20 -33.77
N LEU A 348 53.63 19.47 -33.81
CA LEU A 348 52.41 19.93 -33.13
C LEU A 348 51.18 19.23 -33.67
N SER A 349 51.14 18.93 -34.97
CA SER A 349 50.04 18.17 -35.59
C SER A 349 49.97 16.72 -35.08
N GLY A 350 51.10 16.05 -34.82
CA GLY A 350 51.15 14.72 -34.23
C GLY A 350 50.65 14.67 -32.78
N HIS A 351 50.80 15.79 -32.07
CA HIS A 351 50.32 15.93 -30.69
C HIS A 351 48.85 16.39 -30.61
N ALA A 352 48.30 17.01 -31.64
CA ALA A 352 46.93 17.57 -31.66
C ALA A 352 45.86 16.52 -31.47
N ALA A 353 45.94 15.35 -32.11
CA ALA A 353 44.92 14.30 -32.04
C ALA A 353 44.76 13.76 -30.60
N GLU A 354 45.86 13.47 -29.90
CA GLU A 354 45.80 12.95 -28.52
C GLU A 354 45.39 14.04 -27.52
N TYR A 355 45.81 15.26 -27.73
CA TYR A 355 45.34 16.40 -26.94
C TYR A 355 43.82 16.60 -27.08
N GLU A 356 43.29 16.59 -28.33
CA GLU A 356 41.92 16.73 -28.64
C GLU A 356 41.07 15.64 -27.98
N ARG A 357 41.52 14.38 -28.07
CA ARG A 357 40.87 13.26 -27.38
C ARG A 357 40.76 13.52 -25.89
N LEU A 358 41.84 13.91 -25.22
CA LEU A 358 41.87 14.18 -23.78
C LEU A 358 41.04 15.43 -23.40
N ALA A 359 41.05 16.43 -24.24
CA ALA A 359 40.24 17.65 -24.07
C ALA A 359 38.72 17.34 -24.19
N LEU A 360 38.33 16.53 -25.18
CA LEU A 360 36.96 16.04 -25.32
C LEU A 360 36.54 15.16 -24.12
N GLU A 361 37.41 14.24 -23.70
CA GLU A 361 37.15 13.38 -22.52
C GLU A 361 36.91 14.20 -21.26
N ARG A 362 37.73 15.25 -21.03
CA ARG A 362 37.51 16.20 -19.96
C ARG A 362 36.19 16.95 -20.12
N GLY A 363 35.89 17.47 -21.33
CA GLY A 363 34.66 18.18 -21.60
C GLY A 363 33.41 17.33 -21.38
N PHE A 364 33.47 16.03 -21.74
CA PHE A 364 32.39 15.08 -21.44
C PHE A 364 32.25 14.83 -19.93
N ALA A 365 33.35 14.64 -19.21
CA ALA A 365 33.35 14.39 -17.78
C ALA A 365 32.80 15.61 -16.99
N ASP A 366 33.19 16.84 -17.39
CA ASP A 366 32.66 18.09 -16.82
C ASP A 366 31.14 18.22 -17.06
N LYS A 367 30.66 17.92 -18.27
CA LYS A 367 29.22 17.89 -18.56
C LYS A 367 28.49 16.82 -17.77
N GLN A 368 29.07 15.64 -17.61
CA GLN A 368 28.49 14.54 -16.82
C GLN A 368 28.37 14.96 -15.35
N LEU A 369 29.39 15.62 -14.78
CA LEU A 369 29.35 16.15 -13.43
C LEU A 369 28.28 17.22 -13.25
N ALA A 370 28.15 18.15 -14.20
CA ALA A 370 27.10 19.17 -14.17
C ALA A 370 25.69 18.53 -14.22
N ALA A 371 25.50 17.50 -15.05
CA ALA A 371 24.23 16.77 -15.12
C ALA A 371 23.95 16.00 -13.84
N ALA A 372 24.95 15.37 -13.22
CA ALA A 372 24.80 14.65 -11.95
C ALA A 372 24.45 15.61 -10.80
N LEU A 373 25.05 16.78 -10.73
CA LEU A 373 24.71 17.80 -9.75
C LEU A 373 23.27 18.32 -9.93
N ALA A 374 22.84 18.57 -11.16
CA ALA A 374 21.46 18.93 -11.45
C ALA A 374 20.47 17.81 -11.04
N SER A 375 20.83 16.55 -11.29
CA SER A 375 20.05 15.38 -10.87
C SER A 375 19.96 15.28 -9.33
N LEU A 376 21.03 15.57 -8.60
CA LEU A 376 21.02 15.60 -7.13
C LEU A 376 20.07 16.68 -6.60
N GLU A 377 20.10 17.88 -7.16
CA GLU A 377 19.17 18.94 -6.76
C GLU A 377 17.71 18.58 -7.09
N GLN A 378 17.48 17.94 -8.24
CA GLN A 378 16.18 17.43 -8.59
C GLN A 378 15.73 16.33 -7.60
N ALA A 379 16.61 15.38 -7.25
CA ALA A 379 16.32 14.32 -6.28
C ALA A 379 15.96 14.90 -4.90
N ARG A 380 16.67 15.94 -4.43
CA ARG A 380 16.38 16.64 -3.18
C ARG A 380 15.00 17.30 -3.21
N ASN A 381 14.68 18.00 -4.28
CA ASN A 381 13.37 18.63 -4.45
C ASN A 381 12.24 17.61 -4.53
N GLU A 382 12.46 16.49 -5.24
CA GLU A 382 11.48 15.41 -5.38
C GLU A 382 11.28 14.66 -4.05
N ALA A 383 12.35 14.44 -3.29
CA ALA A 383 12.32 13.84 -1.96
C ALA A 383 11.54 14.68 -0.94
N GLN A 384 11.55 16.00 -1.06
CA GLN A 384 10.74 16.90 -0.23
C GLN A 384 9.26 16.91 -0.64
N ARG A 385 8.97 16.71 -1.92
CA ARG A 385 7.60 16.79 -2.47
C ARG A 385 6.85 15.46 -2.39
N LYS A 386 7.55 14.32 -2.56
CA LYS A 386 6.95 12.98 -2.55
C LYS A 386 6.91 12.41 -1.14
N GLN A 387 6.05 12.97 -0.29
CA GLN A 387 5.78 12.41 1.02
C GLN A 387 4.38 11.79 1.02
N LEU A 388 4.31 10.49 1.26
CA LEU A 388 3.05 9.84 1.59
C LEU A 388 2.61 10.32 2.97
N TYR A 389 1.33 10.59 3.13
CA TYR A 389 0.78 10.86 4.45
C TYR A 389 -0.53 10.14 4.65
N LEU A 390 -0.71 9.62 5.87
CA LEU A 390 -1.94 9.02 6.30
C LEU A 390 -2.84 10.14 6.86
N GLU A 391 -3.93 10.45 6.18
CA GLU A 391 -4.91 11.43 6.63
C GLU A 391 -6.08 10.71 7.28
N ARG A 392 -6.33 11.02 8.55
CA ARG A 392 -7.43 10.47 9.34
C ARG A 392 -8.70 11.25 9.01
N ILE A 393 -9.62 10.64 8.24
CA ILE A 393 -10.91 11.25 7.91
C ILE A 393 -11.86 11.15 9.10
N VAL A 394 -11.88 9.99 9.76
CA VAL A 394 -12.72 9.74 10.95
C VAL A 394 -11.85 9.16 12.04
N GLN A 395 -11.89 9.79 13.20
CA GLN A 395 -11.19 9.34 14.40
C GLN A 395 -11.84 8.07 14.98
N PRO A 396 -11.08 7.23 15.71
CA PRO A 396 -11.63 6.04 16.36
C PRO A 396 -12.84 6.37 17.24
N SER A 397 -13.98 5.80 16.88
CA SER A 397 -15.24 6.00 17.61
C SER A 397 -15.21 5.29 18.97
N LEU A 398 -15.84 5.91 19.98
CA LEU A 398 -16.16 5.23 21.24
C LEU A 398 -17.59 4.70 21.10
N PRO A 399 -17.81 3.37 21.00
CA PRO A 399 -19.15 2.84 20.88
C PRO A 399 -19.94 2.93 22.21
N ASP A 400 -21.17 3.44 22.15
CA ASP A 400 -22.04 3.61 23.31
C ASP A 400 -22.78 2.31 23.66
N TYR A 401 -22.97 1.42 22.67
CA TYR A 401 -23.68 0.16 22.85
C TYR A 401 -22.99 -0.98 22.05
N PRO A 402 -23.18 -2.24 22.48
CA PRO A 402 -22.62 -3.38 21.76
C PRO A 402 -23.33 -3.58 20.42
N VAL A 403 -22.55 -3.77 19.36
CA VAL A 403 -23.06 -3.94 18.00
C VAL A 403 -23.28 -5.42 17.66
N GLU A 404 -22.50 -6.31 18.25
CA GLU A 404 -22.56 -7.77 18.09
C GLU A 404 -22.67 -8.45 19.47
N PRO A 405 -23.30 -9.64 19.55
CA PRO A 405 -24.10 -10.27 18.51
C PRO A 405 -25.45 -9.54 18.31
N ARG A 406 -25.96 -9.54 17.09
CA ARG A 406 -27.32 -9.03 16.81
C ARG A 406 -28.36 -10.03 17.31
N ARG A 407 -28.61 -10.02 18.63
CA ARG A 407 -29.39 -11.02 19.39
C ARG A 407 -30.71 -11.38 18.73
N PHE A 408 -31.54 -10.38 18.44
CA PHE A 408 -32.86 -10.61 17.80
C PHE A 408 -32.75 -11.27 16.42
N ARG A 409 -31.81 -10.79 15.59
CA ARG A 409 -31.61 -11.33 14.24
C ARG A 409 -31.12 -12.77 14.26
N ALA A 410 -30.24 -13.11 15.20
CA ALA A 410 -29.71 -14.48 15.36
C ALA A 410 -30.80 -15.45 15.81
N ILE A 411 -31.65 -15.07 16.79
CA ILE A 411 -32.78 -15.87 17.25
C ILE A 411 -33.81 -16.07 16.12
N LEU A 412 -34.14 -15.01 15.38
CA LEU A 412 -35.06 -15.09 14.26
C LEU A 412 -34.53 -15.98 13.14
N ALA A 413 -33.23 -15.90 12.84
CA ALA A 413 -32.58 -16.75 11.85
C ALA A 413 -32.62 -18.22 12.26
N THR A 414 -32.34 -18.56 13.52
CA THR A 414 -32.43 -19.93 14.05
C THR A 414 -33.85 -20.46 13.93
N PHE A 415 -34.85 -19.65 14.28
CA PHE A 415 -36.26 -19.99 14.13
C PHE A 415 -36.64 -20.26 12.68
N ALA A 416 -36.25 -19.39 11.73
CA ALA A 416 -36.54 -19.53 10.32
C ALA A 416 -35.91 -20.81 9.74
N VAL A 417 -34.65 -21.10 10.06
CA VAL A 417 -33.97 -22.34 9.65
C VAL A 417 -34.68 -23.56 10.22
N GLY A 418 -35.04 -23.53 11.51
CA GLY A 418 -35.82 -24.60 12.15
C GLY A 418 -37.14 -24.88 11.45
N MET A 419 -37.88 -23.82 11.03
CA MET A 419 -39.11 -23.95 10.29
C MET A 419 -38.94 -24.58 8.91
N ILE A 420 -37.89 -24.19 8.18
CA ILE A 420 -37.56 -24.79 6.88
C ILE A 420 -37.22 -26.27 7.05
N CYS A 421 -36.36 -26.61 8.01
CA CYS A 421 -36.02 -28.01 8.31
C CYS A 421 -37.25 -28.84 8.69
N TRP A 422 -38.14 -28.30 9.55
CA TRP A 422 -39.38 -28.96 9.91
C TRP A 422 -40.29 -29.21 8.70
N GLY A 423 -40.43 -28.24 7.80
CA GLY A 423 -41.21 -28.37 6.57
C GLY A 423 -40.70 -29.48 5.66
N ILE A 424 -39.38 -29.51 5.45
CA ILE A 424 -38.74 -30.54 4.62
C ILE A 424 -38.92 -31.93 5.24
N LEU A 425 -38.67 -32.08 6.54
CA LEU A 425 -38.80 -33.37 7.24
C LEU A 425 -40.23 -33.88 7.26
N THR A 426 -41.21 -32.99 7.44
CA THR A 426 -42.63 -33.38 7.39
C THR A 426 -43.05 -33.84 6.00
N MET A 427 -42.57 -33.21 4.92
CA MET A 427 -42.80 -33.67 3.55
C MET A 427 -42.17 -35.01 3.26
N LEU A 428 -40.92 -35.22 3.68
CA LEU A 428 -40.20 -36.48 3.51
C LEU A 428 -40.93 -37.64 4.22
N ILE A 429 -41.33 -37.43 5.48
CA ILE A 429 -42.02 -38.46 6.25
C ILE A 429 -43.41 -38.74 5.65
N ALA A 430 -44.14 -37.73 5.15
CA ALA A 430 -45.40 -37.90 4.46
C ALA A 430 -45.22 -38.73 3.19
N GLY A 431 -44.19 -38.45 2.36
CA GLY A 431 -43.91 -39.22 1.14
C GLY A 431 -43.51 -40.68 1.41
N VAL A 432 -42.68 -40.94 2.47
CA VAL A 432 -42.31 -42.30 2.86
C VAL A 432 -43.56 -43.12 3.36
N ARG A 433 -44.48 -42.46 4.07
CA ARG A 433 -45.70 -43.12 4.54
C ARG A 433 -46.67 -43.43 3.39
N GLU A 434 -46.73 -42.61 2.37
CA GLU A 434 -47.57 -42.80 1.19
C GLU A 434 -47.06 -43.94 0.27
N HIS A 435 -45.75 -44.26 0.38
CA HIS A 435 -45.13 -45.40 -0.35
C HIS A 435 -45.18 -46.74 0.41
N HIS A 436 -45.54 -46.72 1.69
CA HIS A 436 -45.56 -47.93 2.54
C HIS A 436 -47.04 -48.47 2.75
N ASP A 437 -48.06 -47.69 2.38
CA ASP A 437 -49.44 -48.06 2.30
C ASP A 437 -49.85 -48.36 0.83
#